data_9a593782067199085240c25941d1fae6
#
_entry.id   9a593782067199085240c25941d1fae6
#
_cell.length_a   1.000
_cell.length_b   1.000
_cell.length_c   1.000
_cell.angle_alpha   90.00
_cell.angle_beta   90.00
_cell.angle_gamma   90.00
#
_symmetry.space_group_name_H-M   'P 1'
#
loop_
_entity.id
_entity.type
_entity.pdbx_description
1 polymer ?
#
loop_
_entity_poly.entity_id
_entity_poly.type
_entity_poly.pdbx_seq_one_letter_code
_entity_poly.pdbx_strand_id
1 'polypeptide(L)'
;MKRIYFALIAAIFALTSCEEWDQVITTDYGKADVYEPVTMTPNTTIAQLKALYKSGPVKIEKDIVIGGQVVSEDRSGNVYKSIYIQDATGGIELKIGKNALYNDYKLGQWVYVKCGGLTLGAYNGMIQLGYADPTGEYETSYIEVQYIIDTHIFRGKIDTPLQPKKVSAADLLKEENIGCYVELDGLTYANEIFCLVYVDQYKNKKDNDNRIFFSDKSWGVTTWAMSKEGFRNYLNSGVFDSGATNTGKTVPELKATLLKNASAYSVSQYFNMGSQTVQIRTSGYSRFADTQIDPSVLAGTPINVKGILTIYKGNAQFTLIDLTGVEIVK
;
A
#
# COMPACT_ATOMS: atom_id res chain seq x y z
N MET A 1 -45.94 10.99 -50.58
CA MET A 1 -45.86 9.54 -50.27
C MET A 1 -44.43 9.06 -49.93
N LYS A 2 -43.39 9.37 -50.72
CA LYS A 2 -42.00 8.89 -50.40
C LYS A 2 -41.46 9.32 -49.05
N ARG A 3 -41.85 10.46 -48.46
CA ARG A 3 -41.34 10.92 -47.16
C ARG A 3 -41.99 10.17 -45.96
N ILE A 4 -43.16 9.60 -46.12
CA ILE A 4 -43.89 8.86 -45.07
C ILE A 4 -43.23 7.45 -44.93
N TYR A 5 -42.83 6.84 -46.04
CA TYR A 5 -42.14 5.55 -46.00
C TYR A 5 -40.78 5.61 -45.33
N PHE A 6 -40.02 6.72 -45.48
CA PHE A 6 -38.74 6.91 -44.81
C PHE A 6 -38.91 7.07 -43.29
N ALA A 7 -39.96 7.79 -42.86
CA ALA A 7 -40.24 7.94 -41.43
C ALA A 7 -40.69 6.60 -40.76
N LEU A 8 -41.45 5.78 -41.48
CA LEU A 8 -41.89 4.46 -41.02
C LEU A 8 -40.74 3.47 -40.93
N ILE A 9 -39.79 3.47 -41.90
CA ILE A 9 -38.61 2.64 -41.88
C ILE A 9 -37.67 3.07 -40.75
N ALA A 10 -37.46 4.35 -40.51
CA ALA A 10 -36.66 4.85 -39.39
C ALA A 10 -37.26 4.50 -38.02
N ALA A 11 -38.62 4.51 -37.89
CA ALA A 11 -39.30 4.12 -36.66
C ALA A 11 -39.16 2.58 -36.37
N ILE A 12 -39.14 1.74 -37.42
CA ILE A 12 -38.96 0.30 -37.28
C ILE A 12 -37.53 -0.04 -36.83
N PHE A 13 -36.49 0.66 -37.32
CA PHE A 13 -35.11 0.51 -36.88
C PHE A 13 -34.90 1.01 -35.46
N ALA A 14 -35.66 2.03 -34.99
CA ALA A 14 -35.58 2.50 -33.61
C ALA A 14 -36.20 1.52 -32.59
N LEU A 15 -37.17 0.72 -33.00
CA LEU A 15 -37.85 -0.26 -32.14
C LEU A 15 -37.05 -1.56 -32.02
N THR A 16 -36.30 -1.97 -33.05
CA THR A 16 -35.44 -3.19 -32.96
C THR A 16 -34.12 -2.93 -32.21
N SER A 17 -33.68 -1.67 -32.11
CA SER A 17 -32.51 -1.32 -31.33
C SER A 17 -32.71 -1.43 -29.82
N CYS A 18 -33.97 -1.35 -29.33
CA CYS A 18 -34.26 -1.47 -27.89
C CYS A 18 -34.31 -2.92 -27.40
N GLU A 19 -34.68 -3.88 -28.27
CA GLU A 19 -34.76 -5.29 -27.84
C GLU A 19 -33.36 -5.93 -27.62
N GLU A 20 -32.36 -5.52 -28.37
CA GLU A 20 -30.99 -5.98 -28.16
C GLU A 20 -30.36 -5.41 -26.87
N TRP A 21 -30.76 -4.22 -26.43
CA TRP A 21 -30.31 -3.64 -25.19
C TRP A 21 -30.88 -4.33 -23.95
N ASP A 22 -32.15 -4.74 -24.01
CA ASP A 22 -32.78 -5.51 -22.91
C ASP A 22 -32.14 -6.90 -22.75
N GLN A 23 -31.69 -7.53 -23.82
CA GLN A 23 -30.92 -8.79 -23.76
C GLN A 23 -29.52 -8.63 -23.21
N VAL A 24 -28.87 -7.51 -23.47
CA VAL A 24 -27.54 -7.21 -22.90
C VAL A 24 -27.63 -6.86 -21.41
N ILE A 25 -28.72 -6.24 -20.97
CA ILE A 25 -28.95 -5.90 -19.55
C ILE A 25 -29.42 -7.12 -18.75
N THR A 26 -30.10 -8.08 -19.39
CA THR A 26 -30.57 -9.32 -18.74
C THR A 26 -29.54 -10.46 -18.73
N THR A 27 -28.44 -10.35 -19.50
CA THR A 27 -27.33 -11.27 -19.38
C THR A 27 -26.45 -10.87 -18.18
N ASP A 28 -26.83 -11.33 -17.02
CA ASP A 28 -25.97 -11.71 -15.88
C ASP A 28 -24.93 -10.70 -15.38
N TYR A 29 -25.09 -9.38 -15.62
CA TYR A 29 -24.30 -8.36 -14.91
C TYR A 29 -24.62 -8.26 -13.41
N GLY A 30 -25.55 -9.07 -12.91
CA GLY A 30 -26.00 -9.06 -11.52
C GLY A 30 -25.60 -10.25 -10.67
N LYS A 31 -24.99 -11.30 -11.24
CA LYS A 31 -24.32 -12.30 -10.42
C LYS A 31 -22.91 -11.86 -10.20
N ALA A 32 -22.61 -11.38 -8.97
CA ALA A 32 -21.23 -11.34 -8.52
C ALA A 32 -20.58 -12.68 -8.92
N ASP A 33 -19.42 -12.61 -9.61
CA ASP A 33 -18.65 -13.81 -9.90
C ASP A 33 -18.50 -14.58 -8.60
N VAL A 34 -19.30 -15.64 -8.44
CA VAL A 34 -19.20 -16.54 -7.31
C VAL A 34 -17.91 -17.29 -7.54
N TYR A 35 -16.81 -16.79 -6.93
CA TYR A 35 -15.56 -17.51 -7.03
C TYR A 35 -15.70 -18.85 -6.29
N GLU A 36 -15.25 -19.91 -6.94
CA GLU A 36 -15.15 -21.21 -6.30
C GLU A 36 -13.83 -21.29 -5.52
N PRO A 37 -13.87 -21.50 -4.20
CA PRO A 37 -12.65 -21.57 -3.40
C PRO A 37 -11.76 -22.73 -3.86
N VAL A 38 -10.52 -22.41 -4.24
CA VAL A 38 -9.53 -23.42 -4.62
C VAL A 38 -8.87 -23.98 -3.36
N THR A 39 -8.66 -25.29 -3.32
CA THR A 39 -7.82 -25.93 -2.30
C THR A 39 -6.53 -26.42 -2.95
N MET A 40 -5.40 -25.95 -2.44
CA MET A 40 -4.09 -26.40 -2.89
C MET A 40 -3.24 -26.81 -1.68
N THR A 41 -2.28 -27.69 -1.90
CA THR A 41 -1.29 -28.05 -0.86
C THR A 41 -0.01 -27.30 -1.14
N PRO A 42 0.37 -26.33 -0.30
CA PRO A 42 1.69 -25.70 -0.40
C PRO A 42 2.81 -26.74 -0.23
N ASN A 43 3.85 -26.65 -1.06
CA ASN A 43 5.04 -27.47 -0.95
C ASN A 43 6.23 -26.71 -0.36
N THR A 44 6.06 -25.42 -0.11
CA THR A 44 7.09 -24.51 0.38
C THR A 44 6.45 -23.52 1.34
N THR A 45 7.08 -23.22 2.46
CA THR A 45 6.63 -22.18 3.39
C THR A 45 7.08 -20.80 2.91
N ILE A 46 6.44 -19.73 3.44
CA ILE A 46 6.84 -18.36 3.13
C ILE A 46 8.29 -18.09 3.57
N ALA A 47 8.71 -18.58 4.74
CA ALA A 47 10.11 -18.44 5.18
C ALA A 47 11.08 -19.16 4.24
N GLN A 48 10.76 -20.35 3.76
CA GLN A 48 11.59 -21.08 2.81
C GLN A 48 11.68 -20.37 1.46
N LEU A 49 10.58 -19.78 0.98
CA LEU A 49 10.59 -18.96 -0.24
C LEU A 49 11.49 -17.73 -0.05
N LYS A 50 11.30 -16.96 1.03
CA LYS A 50 12.11 -15.78 1.36
C LYS A 50 13.60 -16.12 1.45
N ALA A 51 13.95 -17.30 1.96
CA ALA A 51 15.33 -17.77 2.09
C ALA A 51 16.06 -18.01 0.74
N LEU A 52 15.32 -18.03 -0.38
CA LEU A 52 15.92 -18.08 -1.72
C LEU A 52 16.54 -16.73 -2.13
N TYR A 53 16.06 -15.64 -1.56
CA TYR A 53 16.63 -14.32 -1.80
C TYR A 53 17.98 -14.20 -1.08
N LYS A 54 19.01 -13.82 -1.81
CA LYS A 54 20.36 -13.57 -1.24
C LYS A 54 20.83 -12.16 -1.51
N SER A 55 20.79 -11.77 -2.77
CA SER A 55 21.12 -10.43 -3.23
C SER A 55 20.60 -10.26 -4.66
N GLY A 56 19.83 -9.20 -4.91
CA GLY A 56 19.23 -8.93 -6.21
C GLY A 56 18.07 -9.88 -6.57
N PRO A 57 17.39 -9.60 -7.69
CA PRO A 57 16.17 -10.30 -8.06
C PRO A 57 16.44 -11.77 -8.41
N VAL A 58 15.56 -12.66 -7.95
CA VAL A 58 15.62 -14.11 -8.19
C VAL A 58 14.36 -14.51 -8.96
N LYS A 59 14.51 -14.87 -10.25
CA LYS A 59 13.44 -15.53 -10.99
C LYS A 59 13.28 -16.96 -10.46
N ILE A 60 12.05 -17.33 -10.10
CA ILE A 60 11.76 -18.64 -9.53
C ILE A 60 11.54 -19.63 -10.68
N GLU A 61 12.48 -20.56 -10.86
CA GLU A 61 12.42 -21.58 -11.90
C GLU A 61 11.78 -22.90 -11.42
N LYS A 62 11.57 -23.05 -10.11
CA LYS A 62 11.06 -24.27 -9.49
C LYS A 62 9.54 -24.26 -9.40
N ASP A 63 8.95 -25.45 -9.40
CA ASP A 63 7.53 -25.62 -9.04
C ASP A 63 7.36 -25.45 -7.53
N ILE A 64 7.26 -24.19 -7.13
CA ILE A 64 7.05 -23.75 -5.76
C ILE A 64 5.61 -23.27 -5.61
N VAL A 65 4.91 -23.81 -4.64
CA VAL A 65 3.58 -23.37 -4.24
C VAL A 65 3.65 -22.96 -2.77
N ILE A 66 3.33 -21.70 -2.51
CA ILE A 66 3.13 -21.19 -1.15
C ILE A 66 1.63 -20.98 -0.88
N GLY A 67 1.26 -20.90 0.39
CA GLY A 67 -0.08 -20.55 0.83
C GLY A 67 -0.04 -19.73 2.10
N GLY A 68 -0.94 -18.75 2.21
CA GLY A 68 -1.06 -17.93 3.41
C GLY A 68 -2.42 -17.25 3.48
N GLN A 69 -2.80 -16.79 4.66
CA GLN A 69 -4.00 -15.97 4.83
C GLN A 69 -3.71 -14.51 4.52
N VAL A 70 -4.63 -13.84 3.85
CA VAL A 70 -4.59 -12.41 3.60
C VAL A 70 -4.71 -11.66 4.94
N VAL A 71 -3.72 -10.81 5.22
CA VAL A 71 -3.63 -10.04 6.48
C VAL A 71 -3.65 -8.53 6.27
N SER A 72 -3.84 -8.07 5.02
CA SER A 72 -3.96 -6.65 4.70
C SER A 72 -5.07 -6.40 3.70
N GLU A 73 -5.54 -5.15 3.63
CA GLU A 73 -6.44 -4.69 2.59
C GLU A 73 -6.03 -3.29 2.10
N ASP A 74 -6.41 -2.95 0.87
CA ASP A 74 -6.08 -1.67 0.24
C ASP A 74 -7.24 -0.66 0.29
N ARG A 75 -8.29 -0.93 1.08
CA ARG A 75 -9.49 -0.07 1.19
C ARG A 75 -9.18 1.32 1.69
N SER A 76 -8.27 1.45 2.63
CA SER A 76 -7.85 2.75 3.19
C SER A 76 -6.90 3.52 2.26
N GLY A 77 -6.26 2.85 1.29
CA GLY A 77 -5.27 3.43 0.37
C GLY A 77 -3.86 3.57 0.96
N ASN A 78 -3.60 3.03 2.16
CA ASN A 78 -2.24 3.00 2.71
C ASN A 78 -1.44 1.81 2.18
N VAL A 79 -2.05 0.64 2.02
CA VAL A 79 -1.57 -0.45 1.17
C VAL A 79 -2.05 -0.18 -0.25
N TYR A 80 -1.20 -0.36 -1.25
CA TYR A 80 -1.52 0.00 -2.63
C TYR A 80 -0.97 -1.02 -3.63
N LYS A 81 -1.86 -1.54 -4.48
CA LYS A 81 -1.54 -2.51 -5.54
C LYS A 81 -0.80 -3.75 -5.03
N SER A 82 -1.01 -4.11 -3.79
CA SER A 82 -0.42 -5.29 -3.16
C SER A 82 -1.33 -5.83 -2.06
N ILE A 83 -1.10 -7.08 -1.69
CA ILE A 83 -1.64 -7.69 -0.48
C ILE A 83 -0.50 -8.34 0.28
N TYR A 84 -0.66 -8.48 1.59
CA TYR A 84 0.22 -9.30 2.43
C TYR A 84 -0.48 -10.60 2.75
N ILE A 85 0.23 -11.71 2.56
CA ILE A 85 -0.21 -13.02 3.01
C ILE A 85 0.75 -13.55 4.06
N GLN A 86 0.22 -14.33 5.01
CA GLN A 86 0.96 -14.85 6.14
C GLN A 86 0.63 -16.32 6.37
N ASP A 87 1.66 -17.13 6.61
CA ASP A 87 1.57 -18.49 7.13
C ASP A 87 2.16 -18.58 8.55
N ALA A 88 2.31 -19.78 9.09
CA ALA A 88 2.89 -19.98 10.42
C ALA A 88 4.38 -19.62 10.51
N THR A 89 5.07 -19.41 9.39
CA THR A 89 6.52 -19.18 9.32
C THR A 89 6.91 -17.74 9.01
N GLY A 90 5.96 -16.93 8.54
CA GLY A 90 6.22 -15.53 8.21
C GLY A 90 5.21 -14.93 7.25
N GLY A 91 5.45 -13.70 6.83
CA GLY A 91 4.63 -12.97 5.88
C GLY A 91 5.41 -12.50 4.65
N ILE A 92 4.68 -12.25 3.56
CA ILE A 92 5.24 -11.74 2.31
C ILE A 92 4.27 -10.80 1.60
N GLU A 93 4.82 -9.77 0.96
CA GLU A 93 4.06 -8.89 0.08
C GLU A 93 3.93 -9.50 -1.32
N LEU A 94 2.71 -9.62 -1.82
CA LEU A 94 2.39 -9.96 -3.20
C LEU A 94 2.06 -8.68 -3.97
N LYS A 95 2.87 -8.33 -4.96
CA LYS A 95 2.70 -7.13 -5.78
C LYS A 95 1.71 -7.39 -6.91
N ILE A 96 0.43 -7.12 -6.67
CA ILE A 96 -0.66 -7.31 -7.64
C ILE A 96 -1.06 -5.94 -8.19
N GLY A 97 -0.81 -5.67 -9.47
CA GLY A 97 -0.96 -4.37 -10.11
C GLY A 97 -2.40 -3.88 -10.31
N LYS A 98 -3.33 -4.28 -9.43
CA LYS A 98 -4.74 -3.91 -9.47
C LYS A 98 -5.10 -2.97 -8.32
N ASN A 99 -6.14 -2.17 -8.53
CA ASN A 99 -6.74 -1.35 -7.49
C ASN A 99 -7.93 -2.07 -6.86
N ALA A 100 -8.29 -1.69 -5.64
CA ALA A 100 -9.43 -2.22 -4.90
C ALA A 100 -9.36 -3.75 -4.73
N LEU A 101 -8.17 -4.25 -4.45
CA LEU A 101 -7.87 -5.67 -4.21
C LEU A 101 -8.71 -6.27 -3.08
N TYR A 102 -9.19 -5.43 -2.15
CA TYR A 102 -10.14 -5.84 -1.10
C TYR A 102 -11.45 -6.42 -1.63
N ASN A 103 -11.79 -6.19 -2.92
CA ASN A 103 -12.95 -6.82 -3.56
C ASN A 103 -12.67 -8.29 -3.91
N ASP A 104 -11.43 -8.60 -4.26
CA ASP A 104 -11.02 -9.94 -4.72
C ASP A 104 -10.41 -10.76 -3.59
N TYR A 105 -9.65 -10.14 -2.70
CA TYR A 105 -8.91 -10.79 -1.61
C TYR A 105 -9.39 -10.28 -0.26
N LYS A 106 -10.09 -11.13 0.49
CA LYS A 106 -10.70 -10.79 1.78
C LYS A 106 -9.75 -11.08 2.93
N LEU A 107 -9.80 -10.28 4.00
CA LEU A 107 -9.08 -10.60 5.24
C LEU A 107 -9.44 -12.01 5.71
N GLY A 108 -8.43 -12.80 6.08
CA GLY A 108 -8.59 -14.19 6.48
C GLY A 108 -8.76 -15.18 5.31
N GLN A 109 -8.83 -14.71 4.06
CA GLN A 109 -8.90 -15.59 2.90
C GLN A 109 -7.55 -16.26 2.65
N TRP A 110 -7.58 -17.57 2.44
CA TRP A 110 -6.41 -18.29 1.96
C TRP A 110 -6.11 -17.90 0.51
N VAL A 111 -4.85 -17.61 0.26
CA VAL A 111 -4.31 -17.36 -1.07
C VAL A 111 -3.16 -18.31 -1.29
N TYR A 112 -3.23 -19.04 -2.41
CA TYR A 112 -2.16 -19.92 -2.86
C TYR A 112 -1.47 -19.30 -4.06
N VAL A 113 -0.13 -19.38 -4.09
CA VAL A 113 0.65 -18.79 -5.18
C VAL A 113 1.55 -19.84 -5.80
N LYS A 114 1.37 -20.09 -7.11
CA LYS A 114 2.35 -20.79 -7.94
C LYS A 114 3.46 -19.83 -8.31
N CYS A 115 4.61 -19.98 -7.67
CA CYS A 115 5.70 -19.00 -7.76
C CYS A 115 6.58 -19.16 -9.01
N GLY A 116 6.55 -20.31 -9.68
CA GLY A 116 7.36 -20.56 -10.89
C GLY A 116 7.10 -19.49 -11.96
N GLY A 117 8.17 -18.86 -12.47
CA GLY A 117 8.08 -17.75 -13.43
C GLY A 117 7.96 -16.36 -12.81
N LEU A 118 7.55 -16.24 -11.53
CA LEU A 118 7.55 -14.99 -10.79
C LEU A 118 8.95 -14.62 -10.30
N THR A 119 9.10 -13.40 -9.83
CA THR A 119 10.37 -12.85 -9.33
C THR A 119 10.25 -12.52 -7.85
N LEU A 120 11.16 -13.07 -7.07
CA LEU A 120 11.42 -12.69 -5.69
C LEU A 120 12.49 -11.61 -5.67
N GLY A 121 12.22 -10.50 -5.02
CA GLY A 121 13.18 -9.40 -4.91
C GLY A 121 12.95 -8.60 -3.66
N ALA A 122 13.73 -7.56 -3.43
CA ALA A 122 13.57 -6.69 -2.27
C ALA A 122 13.48 -5.21 -2.65
N TYR A 123 12.70 -4.47 -1.90
CA TYR A 123 12.69 -3.02 -1.92
C TYR A 123 13.22 -2.49 -0.58
N ASN A 124 14.44 -1.97 -0.57
CA ASN A 124 15.10 -1.46 0.64
C ASN A 124 15.11 -2.45 1.83
N GLY A 125 15.24 -3.75 1.54
CA GLY A 125 15.27 -4.82 2.54
C GLY A 125 13.94 -5.57 2.69
N MET A 126 12.82 -5.00 2.25
CA MET A 126 11.53 -5.70 2.27
C MET A 126 11.42 -6.68 1.11
N ILE A 127 11.40 -7.98 1.41
CA ILE A 127 11.27 -9.03 0.40
C ILE A 127 9.83 -9.08 -0.11
N GLN A 128 9.70 -9.11 -1.44
CA GLN A 128 8.43 -9.05 -2.16
C GLN A 128 8.39 -10.11 -3.26
N LEU A 129 7.20 -10.63 -3.55
CA LEU A 129 6.95 -11.48 -4.70
C LEU A 129 6.14 -10.71 -5.73
N GLY A 130 6.67 -10.62 -6.94
CA GLY A 130 6.05 -9.88 -8.03
C GLY A 130 6.46 -10.44 -9.39
N TYR A 131 6.53 -9.57 -10.38
CA TYR A 131 7.04 -9.87 -11.71
C TYR A 131 8.42 -9.22 -11.91
N ALA A 132 9.16 -9.64 -12.92
CA ALA A 132 10.42 -9.00 -13.26
C ALA A 132 10.18 -7.54 -13.65
N ASP A 133 11.02 -6.63 -13.14
CA ASP A 133 10.94 -5.24 -13.59
C ASP A 133 11.59 -5.09 -14.97
N PRO A 134 10.83 -4.72 -16.01
CA PRO A 134 11.36 -4.59 -17.36
C PRO A 134 12.36 -3.43 -17.51
N THR A 135 12.33 -2.47 -16.58
CA THR A 135 13.25 -1.31 -16.60
C THR A 135 14.57 -1.61 -15.92
N GLY A 136 14.63 -2.62 -15.05
CA GLY A 136 15.78 -2.91 -14.20
C GLY A 136 16.04 -1.86 -13.10
N GLU A 137 15.12 -0.90 -12.90
CA GLU A 137 15.24 0.11 -11.84
C GLU A 137 14.94 -0.50 -10.47
N TYR A 138 14.02 -1.47 -10.42
CA TYR A 138 13.63 -2.19 -9.21
C TYR A 138 13.89 -3.68 -9.37
N GLU A 139 13.99 -4.39 -8.27
CA GLU A 139 14.14 -5.85 -8.30
C GLU A 139 12.84 -6.57 -8.67
N THR A 140 11.68 -5.96 -8.40
CA THR A 140 10.37 -6.49 -8.77
C THR A 140 9.43 -5.40 -9.23
N SER A 141 8.55 -5.73 -10.17
CA SER A 141 7.39 -4.93 -10.57
C SER A 141 6.09 -5.62 -10.19
N TYR A 142 4.97 -4.98 -10.51
CA TYR A 142 3.64 -5.53 -10.26
C TYR A 142 3.27 -6.62 -11.27
N ILE A 143 2.50 -7.62 -10.81
CA ILE A 143 1.80 -8.57 -11.68
C ILE A 143 0.55 -7.85 -12.19
N GLU A 144 0.59 -7.28 -13.40
CA GLU A 144 -0.49 -6.43 -13.93
C GLU A 144 -1.42 -7.17 -14.90
N VAL A 145 -0.89 -8.17 -15.60
CA VAL A 145 -1.63 -8.91 -16.61
C VAL A 145 -2.58 -9.91 -15.95
N GLN A 146 -3.89 -9.80 -16.23
CA GLN A 146 -4.92 -10.63 -15.60
C GLN A 146 -4.64 -12.12 -15.79
N TYR A 147 -4.26 -12.54 -16.99
CA TYR A 147 -3.91 -13.94 -17.26
C TYR A 147 -2.79 -14.46 -16.35
N ILE A 148 -1.78 -13.63 -16.04
CA ILE A 148 -0.69 -14.03 -15.14
C ILE A 148 -1.22 -14.09 -13.69
N ILE A 149 -2.06 -13.14 -13.27
CA ILE A 149 -2.70 -13.21 -11.96
C ILE A 149 -3.48 -14.51 -11.83
N ASP A 150 -4.34 -14.83 -12.78
CA ASP A 150 -5.23 -16.00 -12.75
C ASP A 150 -4.48 -17.34 -12.79
N THR A 151 -3.30 -17.37 -13.41
CA THR A 151 -2.47 -18.59 -13.50
C THR A 151 -1.52 -18.78 -12.33
N HIS A 152 -1.30 -17.75 -11.52
CA HIS A 152 -0.35 -17.80 -10.40
C HIS A 152 -1.00 -17.62 -9.04
N ILE A 153 -2.08 -16.83 -8.91
CA ILE A 153 -2.69 -16.45 -7.63
C ILE A 153 -4.09 -17.03 -7.53
N PHE A 154 -4.27 -17.98 -6.62
CA PHE A 154 -5.51 -18.75 -6.45
C PHE A 154 -6.18 -18.38 -5.14
N ARG A 155 -7.47 -18.06 -5.19
CA ARG A 155 -8.29 -17.69 -4.03
C ARG A 155 -8.85 -18.95 -3.38
N GLY A 156 -8.46 -19.21 -2.15
CA GLY A 156 -8.98 -20.28 -1.32
C GLY A 156 -10.18 -19.82 -0.47
N LYS A 157 -10.59 -20.67 0.47
CA LYS A 157 -11.68 -20.38 1.42
C LYS A 157 -11.33 -19.16 2.28
N ILE A 158 -12.37 -18.46 2.75
CA ILE A 158 -12.25 -17.42 3.75
C ILE A 158 -12.38 -18.11 5.12
N ASP A 159 -11.38 -17.92 5.97
CA ASP A 159 -11.36 -18.36 7.36
C ASP A 159 -11.45 -17.15 8.31
N THR A 160 -11.49 -17.42 9.61
CA THR A 160 -11.35 -16.36 10.61
C THR A 160 -10.03 -15.60 10.38
N PRO A 161 -10.05 -14.25 10.29
CA PRO A 161 -8.85 -13.46 10.13
C PRO A 161 -7.84 -13.74 11.25
N LEU A 162 -6.57 -13.79 10.89
CA LEU A 162 -5.49 -13.95 11.86
C LEU A 162 -5.50 -12.81 12.87
N GLN A 163 -5.27 -13.17 14.13
CA GLN A 163 -5.01 -12.16 15.16
C GLN A 163 -3.56 -11.67 15.05
N PRO A 164 -3.29 -10.39 15.35
CA PRO A 164 -1.94 -9.86 15.26
C PRO A 164 -1.03 -10.54 16.31
N LYS A 165 0.16 -10.93 15.90
CA LYS A 165 1.19 -11.44 16.80
C LYS A 165 1.80 -10.28 17.57
N LYS A 166 1.87 -10.36 18.91
CA LYS A 166 2.62 -9.37 19.70
C LYS A 166 4.12 -9.52 19.44
N VAL A 167 4.78 -8.41 19.11
CA VAL A 167 6.21 -8.36 18.82
C VAL A 167 6.88 -7.40 19.79
N SER A 168 7.96 -7.86 20.43
CA SER A 168 8.75 -7.02 21.34
C SER A 168 9.75 -6.14 20.57
N ALA A 169 10.27 -5.10 21.23
CA ALA A 169 11.30 -4.24 20.66
C ALA A 169 12.55 -5.02 20.18
N ALA A 170 12.94 -6.09 20.89
CA ALA A 170 14.08 -6.93 20.54
C ALA A 170 13.81 -7.80 19.30
N ASP A 171 12.57 -8.02 18.94
CA ASP A 171 12.14 -8.91 17.87
C ASP A 171 11.69 -8.17 16.60
N LEU A 172 11.69 -6.83 16.60
CA LEU A 172 11.22 -6.00 15.47
C LEU A 172 11.88 -6.35 14.14
N LEU A 173 13.17 -6.65 14.15
CA LEU A 173 13.93 -6.92 12.91
C LEU A 173 14.14 -8.42 12.63
N LYS A 174 13.50 -9.30 13.40
CA LYS A 174 13.52 -10.73 13.08
C LYS A 174 12.74 -10.99 11.80
N GLU A 175 13.36 -11.70 10.87
CA GLU A 175 12.80 -11.94 9.53
C GLU A 175 11.44 -12.64 9.57
N GLU A 176 11.20 -13.50 10.55
CA GLU A 176 9.92 -14.17 10.78
C GLU A 176 8.75 -13.23 11.11
N ASN A 177 9.03 -11.97 11.51
CA ASN A 177 8.04 -10.96 11.83
C ASN A 177 7.83 -9.97 10.66
N ILE A 178 8.78 -9.88 9.74
CA ILE A 178 8.71 -8.95 8.61
C ILE A 178 7.71 -9.44 7.56
N GLY A 179 6.76 -8.57 7.20
CA GLY A 179 5.65 -8.87 6.31
C GLY A 179 4.42 -9.42 7.03
N CYS A 180 4.49 -9.60 8.36
CA CYS A 180 3.42 -10.16 9.17
C CYS A 180 2.49 -9.08 9.75
N TYR A 181 1.24 -9.48 10.02
CA TYR A 181 0.30 -8.72 10.82
C TYR A 181 0.66 -8.85 12.30
N VAL A 182 1.06 -7.74 12.89
CA VAL A 182 1.57 -7.71 14.26
C VAL A 182 0.92 -6.61 15.10
N GLU A 183 1.05 -6.76 16.41
CA GLU A 183 0.72 -5.74 17.40
C GLU A 183 2.01 -5.29 18.10
N LEU A 184 2.21 -3.97 18.15
CA LEU A 184 3.30 -3.33 18.87
C LEU A 184 2.69 -2.50 20.00
N ASP A 185 3.12 -2.75 21.24
CA ASP A 185 2.56 -2.10 22.42
C ASP A 185 3.47 -1.00 22.95
N GLY A 186 2.86 0.05 23.48
CA GLY A 186 3.55 1.08 24.26
C GLY A 186 4.46 2.01 23.46
N LEU A 187 4.14 2.27 22.21
CA LEU A 187 4.91 3.18 21.38
C LEU A 187 4.72 4.63 21.83
N THR A 188 5.81 5.36 22.10
CA THR A 188 5.79 6.78 22.44
C THR A 188 6.29 7.64 21.29
N TYR A 189 5.66 8.78 21.05
CA TYR A 189 6.02 9.65 19.94
C TYR A 189 7.45 10.19 20.09
N ALA A 190 8.27 10.02 19.05
CA ALA A 190 9.68 10.41 19.07
C ALA A 190 9.91 11.89 18.73
N ASN A 191 8.88 12.66 18.41
CA ASN A 191 8.98 14.04 17.93
C ASN A 191 9.83 14.15 16.65
N GLU A 192 9.79 13.16 15.80
CA GLU A 192 10.54 13.13 14.55
C GLU A 192 9.60 12.72 13.41
N ILE A 193 9.79 13.35 12.25
CA ILE A 193 9.08 13.02 11.02
C ILE A 193 10.07 12.89 9.86
N PHE A 194 9.63 12.22 8.81
CA PHE A 194 10.27 12.30 7.50
C PHE A 194 9.22 12.41 6.41
N CYS A 195 9.39 13.42 5.54
CA CYS A 195 8.61 13.56 4.33
C CYS A 195 9.51 14.12 3.21
N LEU A 196 9.38 13.55 2.02
CA LEU A 196 10.04 14.06 0.80
C LEU A 196 8.99 14.74 -0.08
N VAL A 197 9.19 16.01 -0.32
CA VAL A 197 8.35 16.84 -1.19
C VAL A 197 9.14 17.21 -2.45
N TYR A 198 8.47 17.22 -3.59
CA TYR A 198 9.05 17.68 -4.85
C TYR A 198 8.54 19.09 -5.18
N VAL A 199 9.48 19.99 -5.52
CA VAL A 199 9.15 21.36 -5.93
C VAL A 199 8.34 21.34 -7.23
N ASP A 200 8.70 20.44 -8.14
CA ASP A 200 8.00 20.19 -9.39
C ASP A 200 7.85 18.67 -9.64
N GLN A 201 6.62 18.18 -9.68
CA GLN A 201 6.32 16.75 -9.87
C GLN A 201 6.76 16.21 -11.24
N TYR A 202 6.94 17.09 -12.22
CA TYR A 202 7.29 16.75 -13.59
C TYR A 202 8.79 16.80 -13.87
N LYS A 203 9.58 17.40 -12.96
CA LYS A 203 11.04 17.39 -13.03
C LYS A 203 11.62 16.08 -12.53
N ASN A 204 12.90 15.87 -12.88
CA ASN A 204 13.66 14.73 -12.40
C ASN A 204 13.62 14.65 -10.85
N LYS A 205 13.09 13.55 -10.36
CA LYS A 205 12.94 13.29 -8.92
C LYS A 205 14.27 13.01 -8.21
N LYS A 206 15.36 12.86 -8.96
CA LYS A 206 16.71 12.66 -8.40
C LYS A 206 17.49 13.98 -8.24
N ASP A 207 17.01 15.07 -8.83
CA ASP A 207 17.68 16.37 -8.73
C ASP A 207 17.52 16.97 -7.33
N ASN A 208 18.61 17.37 -6.73
CA ASN A 208 18.60 17.98 -5.39
C ASN A 208 17.77 19.26 -5.33
N ASP A 209 17.82 20.10 -6.38
CA ASP A 209 17.05 21.34 -6.45
C ASP A 209 15.53 21.10 -6.48
N ASN A 210 15.12 19.88 -6.80
CA ASN A 210 13.72 19.49 -6.86
C ASN A 210 13.22 18.77 -5.60
N ARG A 211 14.07 18.59 -4.59
CA ARG A 211 13.76 17.86 -3.37
C ARG A 211 13.75 18.78 -2.15
N ILE A 212 12.74 18.64 -1.32
CA ILE A 212 12.69 19.20 0.02
C ILE A 212 12.49 18.05 1.00
N PHE A 213 13.41 17.90 1.94
CA PHE A 213 13.34 16.87 2.97
C PHE A 213 12.82 17.50 4.26
N PHE A 214 11.63 17.10 4.67
CA PHE A 214 11.10 17.44 5.97
C PHE A 214 11.47 16.30 6.91
N SER A 215 12.50 16.50 7.73
CA SER A 215 13.13 15.43 8.49
C SER A 215 13.25 15.71 10.00
N ASP A 216 12.55 16.73 10.49
CA ASP A 216 12.53 17.04 11.90
C ASP A 216 11.16 17.57 12.35
N LYS A 217 11.00 17.75 13.66
CA LYS A 217 9.77 18.27 14.28
C LYS A 217 9.47 19.73 13.96
N SER A 218 10.46 20.50 13.46
CA SER A 218 10.31 21.94 13.19
C SER A 218 9.29 22.20 12.08
N TRP A 219 9.02 21.21 11.24
CA TRP A 219 8.04 21.31 10.16
C TRP A 219 6.58 21.22 10.62
N GLY A 220 6.30 20.86 11.86
CA GLY A 220 4.96 20.91 12.47
C GLY A 220 3.89 20.04 11.79
N VAL A 221 4.28 18.93 11.14
CA VAL A 221 3.32 17.99 10.55
C VAL A 221 2.80 17.08 11.64
N THR A 222 1.55 17.32 12.02
CA THR A 222 0.85 16.59 13.10
C THR A 222 -0.22 15.61 12.59
N THR A 223 -0.29 15.42 11.28
CA THR A 223 -1.15 14.44 10.63
C THR A 223 -0.39 13.17 10.28
N TRP A 224 -1.12 12.06 10.05
CA TRP A 224 -0.49 10.79 9.67
C TRP A 224 0.24 10.87 8.32
N ALA A 225 -0.30 11.66 7.38
CA ALA A 225 0.34 11.98 6.10
C ALA A 225 -0.23 13.31 5.59
N MET A 226 0.07 13.67 4.35
CA MET A 226 -0.51 14.87 3.72
C MET A 226 -1.16 14.48 2.40
N SER A 227 -2.48 14.60 2.30
CA SER A 227 -3.14 14.61 0.99
C SER A 227 -2.69 15.83 0.20
N LYS A 228 -3.07 15.92 -1.06
CA LYS A 228 -2.81 17.12 -1.87
C LYS A 228 -3.39 18.38 -1.22
N GLU A 229 -4.57 18.27 -0.64
CA GLU A 229 -5.23 19.39 0.04
C GLU A 229 -4.59 19.67 1.41
N GLY A 230 -4.29 18.64 2.18
CA GLY A 230 -3.57 18.77 3.45
C GLY A 230 -2.22 19.48 3.26
N PHE A 231 -1.46 19.13 2.23
CA PHE A 231 -0.21 19.82 1.90
C PHE A 231 -0.42 21.29 1.56
N ARG A 232 -1.47 21.63 0.78
CA ARG A 232 -1.82 23.03 0.50
C ARG A 232 -2.19 23.79 1.77
N ASN A 233 -2.94 23.17 2.67
CA ASN A 233 -3.32 23.75 3.94
C ASN A 233 -2.11 24.07 4.81
N TYR A 234 -1.15 23.15 4.91
CA TYR A 234 0.13 23.40 5.60
C TYR A 234 0.92 24.54 4.97
N LEU A 235 1.01 24.61 3.64
CA LEU A 235 1.66 25.75 2.97
C LEU A 235 0.95 27.08 3.25
N ASN A 236 -0.38 27.08 3.22
CA ASN A 236 -1.16 28.30 3.41
C ASN A 236 -1.19 28.79 4.85
N SER A 237 -1.10 27.88 5.83
CA SER A 237 -1.02 28.23 7.24
C SER A 237 0.30 28.90 7.64
N GLY A 238 1.33 28.79 6.80
CA GLY A 238 2.65 29.32 7.08
C GLY A 238 3.48 28.47 8.05
N VAL A 239 2.99 27.30 8.47
CA VAL A 239 3.70 26.40 9.39
C VAL A 239 5.07 25.95 8.84
N PHE A 240 5.21 25.93 7.50
CA PHE A 240 6.47 25.57 6.84
C PHE A 240 7.40 26.76 6.56
N ASP A 241 6.98 28.00 6.84
CA ASP A 241 7.69 29.20 6.38
C ASP A 241 9.07 29.37 7.05
N SER A 242 9.23 28.87 8.28
CA SER A 242 10.49 28.93 9.02
C SER A 242 11.42 27.75 8.75
N GLY A 243 10.97 26.74 8.01
CA GLY A 243 11.74 25.54 7.73
C GLY A 243 12.87 25.79 6.73
N ALA A 244 14.01 25.12 6.93
CA ALA A 244 15.12 25.15 5.99
C ALA A 244 14.84 24.18 4.83
N THR A 245 15.19 24.58 3.61
CA THR A 245 15.15 23.69 2.44
C THR A 245 16.56 23.39 1.95
N ASN A 246 16.71 22.30 1.24
CA ASN A 246 17.98 21.93 0.59
C ASN A 246 18.15 22.53 -0.82
N THR A 247 17.21 23.38 -1.24
CA THR A 247 17.22 24.00 -2.59
C THR A 247 17.93 25.34 -2.64
N GLY A 248 18.43 25.86 -1.52
CA GLY A 248 18.98 27.22 -1.39
C GLY A 248 17.90 28.32 -1.39
N LYS A 249 16.62 27.96 -1.38
CA LYS A 249 15.47 28.87 -1.29
C LYS A 249 14.63 28.54 -0.07
N THR A 250 13.96 29.54 0.47
CA THR A 250 13.00 29.38 1.57
C THR A 250 11.67 28.83 1.05
N VAL A 251 10.84 28.29 1.94
CA VAL A 251 9.48 27.82 1.58
C VAL A 251 8.62 28.99 1.05
N PRO A 252 8.62 30.20 1.65
CA PRO A 252 7.91 31.35 1.07
C PRO A 252 8.30 31.65 -0.38
N GLU A 253 9.58 31.59 -0.73
CA GLU A 253 10.05 31.81 -2.12
C GLU A 253 9.57 30.72 -3.09
N LEU A 254 9.38 29.52 -2.61
CA LEU A 254 8.91 28.37 -3.40
C LEU A 254 7.40 28.19 -3.36
N LYS A 255 6.67 28.89 -2.49
CA LYS A 255 5.25 28.64 -2.17
C LYS A 255 4.35 28.60 -3.39
N ALA A 256 4.48 29.55 -4.31
CA ALA A 256 3.65 29.57 -5.52
C ALA A 256 3.88 28.32 -6.40
N THR A 257 5.13 27.90 -6.53
CA THR A 257 5.49 26.68 -7.29
C THR A 257 5.00 25.43 -6.60
N LEU A 258 5.16 25.33 -5.29
CA LEU A 258 4.69 24.20 -4.47
C LEU A 258 3.17 24.07 -4.51
N LEU A 259 2.43 25.17 -4.41
CA LEU A 259 0.96 25.18 -4.52
C LEU A 259 0.50 24.74 -5.91
N LYS A 260 1.17 25.21 -6.97
CA LYS A 260 0.86 24.82 -8.36
C LYS A 260 1.08 23.33 -8.57
N ASN A 261 2.17 22.78 -8.04
CA ASN A 261 2.59 21.40 -8.23
C ASN A 261 2.22 20.50 -7.04
N ALA A 262 1.31 20.94 -6.17
CA ALA A 262 0.93 20.20 -4.97
C ALA A 262 0.43 18.79 -5.32
N SER A 263 0.91 17.83 -4.56
CA SER A 263 0.56 16.41 -4.67
C SER A 263 0.29 15.84 -3.27
N ALA A 264 -0.09 14.58 -3.21
CA ALA A 264 -0.14 13.83 -1.97
C ALA A 264 1.28 13.38 -1.60
N TYR A 265 1.63 13.49 -0.32
CA TYR A 265 2.95 13.13 0.19
C TYR A 265 2.82 12.14 1.36
N SER A 266 3.57 11.04 1.24
CA SER A 266 3.71 10.12 2.36
C SER A 266 4.53 10.76 3.47
N VAL A 267 4.10 10.57 4.71
CA VAL A 267 4.82 11.00 5.90
C VAL A 267 5.19 9.76 6.72
N SER A 268 6.37 9.77 7.26
CA SER A 268 6.79 8.85 8.30
C SER A 268 6.78 9.59 9.61
N GLN A 269 5.99 9.10 10.54
CA GLN A 269 5.98 9.53 11.93
C GLN A 269 6.81 8.52 12.74
N TYR A 270 7.72 8.99 13.56
CA TYR A 270 8.61 8.11 14.32
C TYR A 270 8.13 7.94 15.76
N PHE A 271 8.20 6.71 16.22
CA PHE A 271 7.82 6.31 17.58
C PHE A 271 8.93 5.49 18.21
N ASN A 272 9.11 5.61 19.51
CA ASN A 272 10.04 4.78 20.28
C ASN A 272 9.30 3.59 20.89
N MET A 273 9.88 2.41 20.77
CA MET A 273 9.50 1.19 21.43
C MET A 273 10.70 0.68 22.25
N GLY A 274 10.77 1.04 23.52
CA GLY A 274 11.97 0.87 24.32
C GLY A 274 13.15 1.64 23.74
N SER A 275 14.24 0.95 23.40
CA SER A 275 15.44 1.54 22.77
C SER A 275 15.39 1.53 21.24
N GLN A 276 14.34 1.00 20.65
CA GLN A 276 14.19 0.91 19.21
C GLN A 276 13.28 2.03 18.69
N THR A 277 13.54 2.46 17.45
CA THR A 277 12.67 3.40 16.74
C THR A 277 11.86 2.67 15.68
N VAL A 278 10.58 2.93 15.63
CA VAL A 278 9.64 2.41 14.64
C VAL A 278 9.15 3.56 13.77
N GLN A 279 9.29 3.41 12.47
CA GLN A 279 8.79 4.35 11.48
C GLN A 279 7.37 3.96 11.06
N ILE A 280 6.35 4.66 11.53
CA ILE A 280 4.99 4.47 11.01
C ILE A 280 4.84 5.31 9.74
N ARG A 281 4.84 4.62 8.59
CA ARG A 281 4.75 5.30 7.29
C ARG A 281 3.34 5.25 6.75
N THR A 282 2.80 6.44 6.45
CA THR A 282 1.46 6.61 5.90
C THR A 282 1.54 7.26 4.52
N SER A 283 0.77 6.74 3.58
CA SER A 283 0.62 7.29 2.23
C SER A 283 -0.23 8.56 2.26
N GLY A 284 0.17 9.58 1.53
CA GLY A 284 -0.67 10.77 1.32
C GLY A 284 -1.95 10.50 0.51
N TYR A 285 -2.07 9.32 -0.08
CA TYR A 285 -3.29 8.85 -0.76
C TYR A 285 -4.22 8.05 0.16
N SER A 286 -3.80 7.79 1.40
CA SER A 286 -4.68 7.10 2.34
C SER A 286 -5.87 7.98 2.73
N ARG A 287 -7.01 7.37 3.02
CA ARG A 287 -8.23 8.07 3.45
C ARG A 287 -8.07 8.79 4.77
N PHE A 288 -7.05 8.43 5.55
CA PHE A 288 -6.74 9.04 6.84
C PHE A 288 -5.48 9.90 6.82
N ALA A 289 -4.97 10.27 5.63
CA ALA A 289 -3.74 11.05 5.49
C ALA A 289 -3.76 12.32 6.34
N ASP A 290 -4.82 13.11 6.24
CA ASP A 290 -4.97 14.41 6.91
C ASP A 290 -5.56 14.30 8.32
N THR A 291 -5.77 13.07 8.82
CA THR A 291 -6.23 12.89 10.19
C THR A 291 -5.14 13.30 11.17
N GLN A 292 -5.49 14.18 12.09
CA GLN A 292 -4.58 14.62 13.15
C GLN A 292 -4.23 13.45 14.08
N ILE A 293 -2.96 13.34 14.43
CA ILE A 293 -2.53 12.51 15.53
C ILE A 293 -3.04 13.17 16.83
N ASP A 294 -3.61 12.37 17.70
CA ASP A 294 -4.17 12.88 18.96
C ASP A 294 -3.13 13.72 19.71
N PRO A 295 -3.48 14.93 20.18
CA PRO A 295 -2.55 15.80 20.90
C PRO A 295 -1.90 15.15 22.12
N SER A 296 -2.60 14.23 22.80
CA SER A 296 -2.03 13.49 23.93
C SER A 296 -0.90 12.56 23.49
N VAL A 297 -1.03 11.93 22.33
CA VAL A 297 0.02 11.08 21.72
C VAL A 297 1.24 11.93 21.36
N LEU A 298 1.02 13.08 20.73
CA LEU A 298 2.10 14.03 20.43
C LEU A 298 2.78 14.55 21.72
N ALA A 299 2.07 14.60 22.83
CA ALA A 299 2.58 14.96 24.15
C ALA A 299 3.25 13.80 24.90
N GLY A 300 3.28 12.59 24.33
CA GLY A 300 3.98 11.44 24.89
C GLY A 300 3.10 10.32 25.46
N THR A 301 1.76 10.43 25.38
CA THR A 301 0.89 9.30 25.74
C THR A 301 1.17 8.13 24.80
N PRO A 302 1.43 6.91 25.34
CA PRO A 302 1.73 5.75 24.53
C PRO A 302 0.53 5.30 23.67
N ILE A 303 0.85 4.65 22.55
CA ILE A 303 -0.13 3.95 21.71
C ILE A 303 0.24 2.48 21.53
N ASN A 304 -0.76 1.64 21.32
CA ASN A 304 -0.61 0.31 20.74
C ASN A 304 -1.02 0.39 19.27
N VAL A 305 -0.31 -0.33 18.40
CA VAL A 305 -0.62 -0.33 16.98
C VAL A 305 -0.73 -1.74 16.43
N LYS A 306 -1.69 -1.96 15.53
CA LYS A 306 -1.90 -3.19 14.77
C LYS A 306 -1.77 -2.90 13.28
N GLY A 307 -0.94 -3.68 12.58
CA GLY A 307 -0.66 -3.48 11.17
C GLY A 307 0.43 -4.40 10.66
N ILE A 308 1.01 -4.06 9.52
CA ILE A 308 2.06 -4.87 8.90
C ILE A 308 3.42 -4.33 9.32
N LEU A 309 4.24 -5.20 9.93
CA LEU A 309 5.64 -4.88 10.22
C LEU A 309 6.47 -5.06 8.95
N THR A 310 7.13 -4.01 8.55
CA THR A 310 7.98 -3.98 7.36
C THR A 310 9.39 -3.52 7.73
N ILE A 311 10.28 -3.54 6.77
CA ILE A 311 11.66 -3.05 6.94
C ILE A 311 11.99 -2.06 5.83
N TYR A 312 12.70 -0.98 6.18
CA TYR A 312 13.20 -0.01 5.22
C TYR A 312 14.64 0.38 5.54
N LYS A 313 15.56 0.03 4.66
CA LYS A 313 17.01 0.29 4.83
C LYS A 313 17.54 -0.20 6.20
N GLY A 314 17.12 -1.39 6.63
CA GLY A 314 17.55 -2.00 7.88
C GLY A 314 16.83 -1.51 9.14
N ASN A 315 15.89 -0.57 9.02
CA ASN A 315 15.12 -0.05 10.15
C ASN A 315 13.69 -0.59 10.14
N ALA A 316 13.11 -0.76 11.33
CA ALA A 316 11.72 -1.17 11.47
C ALA A 316 10.79 -0.10 10.90
N GLN A 317 9.96 -0.50 9.95
CA GLN A 317 8.90 0.32 9.41
C GLN A 317 7.56 -0.38 9.66
N PHE A 318 6.52 0.39 9.87
CA PHE A 318 5.20 -0.11 10.17
C PHE A 318 4.16 0.50 9.24
N THR A 319 3.31 -0.34 8.68
CA THR A 319 2.23 0.08 7.79
C THR A 319 0.89 -0.15 8.48
N LEU A 320 0.24 0.94 8.88
CA LEU A 320 -1.15 0.89 9.34
C LEU A 320 -2.06 0.46 8.19
N ILE A 321 -2.94 -0.49 8.42
CA ILE A 321 -3.99 -0.85 7.45
C ILE A 321 -5.03 0.26 7.45
N ASP A 322 -5.47 0.69 8.63
CA ASP A 322 -6.29 1.87 8.89
C ASP A 322 -6.10 2.37 10.34
N LEU A 323 -6.83 3.40 10.75
CA LEU A 323 -6.70 3.95 12.11
C LEU A 323 -7.40 3.14 13.19
N THR A 324 -8.21 2.14 12.87
CA THR A 324 -8.76 1.22 13.89
C THR A 324 -7.66 0.36 14.52
N GLY A 325 -6.52 0.26 13.83
CA GLY A 325 -5.30 -0.36 14.37
C GLY A 325 -4.54 0.50 15.38
N VAL A 326 -4.99 1.71 15.73
CA VAL A 326 -4.30 2.59 16.68
C VAL A 326 -5.15 2.71 17.94
N GLU A 327 -4.58 2.34 19.08
CA GLU A 327 -5.21 2.44 20.40
C GLU A 327 -4.35 3.32 21.32
N ILE A 328 -4.96 4.36 21.91
CA ILE A 328 -4.27 5.22 22.90
C ILE A 328 -4.32 4.52 24.25
N VAL A 329 -3.15 4.30 24.87
CA VAL A 329 -3.04 3.68 26.19
C VAL A 329 -3.42 4.72 27.23
N LYS A 330 -4.51 4.45 27.96
CA LYS A 330 -5.02 5.33 29.04
C LYS A 330 -4.43 4.99 30.38
#